data_07c3dad1755736e979d4915a71d1818d
#
_entry.id   07c3dad1755736e979d4915a71d1818d
#
_cell.length_a   1.000
_cell.length_b   1.000
_cell.length_c   1.000
_cell.angle_alpha   90.00
_cell.angle_beta   90.00
_cell.angle_gamma   90.00
#
_symmetry.space_group_name_H-M   'P 1'
#
loop_
_entity.id
_entity.type
_entity.pdbx_description
1 polymer ?
#
loop_
_entity_poly.entity_id
_entity_poly.type
_entity_poly.pdbx_seq_one_letter_code
_entity_poly.pdbx_strand_id
1 'polypeptide(L)'
;GNIPHISKMKQADSYIYGEWKGKTGKFTYAGGAGLSRNWYGQGNDKGYERYTLRPTFTLQYNISENQYIRLKGDGWNNTPSLTELSDVDQRIDSLQIQRGNPNLKPYTTYRIALNYEFKKSWFTGILSGNYAYSPDAVMEEKFVENNLFVKTFYNQPDYQQINGELTLRATPFDGKLNLQFTNGIDH
;
A
#
# COMPACT_ATOMS: atom_id res chain seq x y z
N GLY A 1 11.52 32.56 27.09
CA GLY A 1 10.41 32.26 26.19
C GLY A 1 10.94 31.48 25.01
N ASN A 2 10.69 30.16 24.99
CA ASN A 2 10.96 29.31 23.82
C ASN A 2 9.92 29.64 22.76
N ILE A 3 10.34 30.27 21.67
CA ILE A 3 9.53 30.44 20.48
C ILE A 3 9.46 29.03 19.83
N PRO A 4 8.29 28.43 19.65
CA PRO A 4 8.22 27.16 18.95
C PRO A 4 8.69 27.38 17.50
N HIS A 5 9.74 26.67 17.09
CA HIS A 5 10.17 26.59 15.70
C HIS A 5 9.06 25.86 14.93
N ILE A 6 8.19 26.65 14.30
CA ILE A 6 7.21 26.11 13.35
C ILE A 6 7.97 25.83 12.05
N SER A 7 8.39 24.59 11.88
CA SER A 7 8.94 24.13 10.61
C SER A 7 7.81 24.10 9.56
N LYS A 8 7.85 25.04 8.62
CA LYS A 8 6.91 25.04 7.49
C LYS A 8 7.38 24.05 6.45
N MET A 9 6.67 22.96 6.29
CA MET A 9 6.88 22.01 5.22
C MET A 9 5.99 22.38 4.03
N LYS A 10 6.56 22.34 2.83
CA LYS A 10 5.83 22.52 1.57
C LYS A 10 5.98 21.26 0.74
N GLN A 11 4.87 20.81 0.19
CA GLN A 11 4.82 19.65 -0.69
C GLN A 11 4.08 20.01 -1.97
N ALA A 12 4.60 19.59 -3.11
CA ALA A 12 3.92 19.67 -4.39
C ALA A 12 4.02 18.31 -5.08
N ASP A 13 2.90 17.83 -5.62
CA ASP A 13 2.82 16.61 -6.40
C ASP A 13 2.22 16.93 -7.77
N SER A 14 2.88 16.44 -8.82
CA SER A 14 2.43 16.54 -10.20
C SER A 14 2.41 15.16 -10.81
N TYR A 15 1.32 14.78 -11.47
CA TYR A 15 1.10 13.45 -12.01
C TYR A 15 0.58 13.49 -13.44
N ILE A 16 1.21 12.74 -14.33
CA ILE A 16 0.78 12.49 -15.70
C ILE A 16 0.57 10.99 -15.86
N TYR A 17 -0.54 10.59 -16.44
CA TYR A 17 -0.92 9.19 -16.62
C TYR A 17 -1.47 8.94 -18.02
N GLY A 18 -1.08 7.81 -18.62
CA GLY A 18 -1.63 7.29 -19.84
C GLY A 18 -2.05 5.82 -19.69
N GLU A 19 -3.19 5.45 -20.20
CA GLU A 19 -3.71 4.09 -20.13
C GLU A 19 -4.26 3.65 -21.48
N TRP A 20 -4.02 2.39 -21.82
CA TRP A 20 -4.58 1.70 -22.97
C TRP A 20 -5.36 0.47 -22.53
N LYS A 21 -6.55 0.25 -23.12
CA LYS A 21 -7.46 -0.85 -22.79
C LYS A 21 -7.88 -1.58 -24.07
N GLY A 22 -8.07 -2.89 -23.95
CA GLY A 22 -8.55 -3.69 -25.05
C GLY A 22 -9.25 -4.97 -24.58
N LYS A 23 -9.97 -5.58 -25.51
CA LYS A 23 -10.64 -6.87 -25.31
C LYS A 23 -10.49 -7.72 -26.56
N THR A 24 -10.12 -8.97 -26.40
CA THR A 24 -10.00 -9.94 -27.48
C THR A 24 -10.58 -11.27 -27.01
N GLY A 25 -11.75 -11.65 -27.55
CA GLY A 25 -12.45 -12.85 -27.11
C GLY A 25 -12.77 -12.84 -25.62
N LYS A 26 -12.23 -13.83 -24.91
CA LYS A 26 -12.36 -13.99 -23.45
C LYS A 26 -11.34 -13.19 -22.64
N PHE A 27 -10.43 -12.50 -23.31
CA PHE A 27 -9.31 -11.79 -22.68
C PHE A 27 -9.56 -10.28 -22.69
N THR A 28 -9.51 -9.66 -21.51
CA THR A 28 -9.58 -8.21 -21.34
C THR A 28 -8.27 -7.76 -20.72
N TYR A 29 -7.71 -6.67 -21.21
CA TYR A 29 -6.45 -6.14 -20.76
C TYR A 29 -6.50 -4.62 -20.68
N ALA A 30 -5.78 -4.09 -19.72
CA ALA A 30 -5.49 -2.68 -19.58
C ALA A 30 -4.04 -2.54 -19.13
N GLY A 31 -3.35 -1.56 -19.65
CA GLY A 31 -1.98 -1.24 -19.27
C GLY A 31 -1.79 0.27 -19.28
N GLY A 32 -1.10 0.79 -18.30
CA GLY A 32 -0.85 2.19 -18.19
C GLY A 32 0.44 2.49 -17.44
N ALA A 33 0.90 3.70 -17.60
CA ALA A 33 2.01 4.22 -16.84
C ALA A 33 1.76 5.67 -16.46
N GLY A 34 2.10 6.00 -15.24
CA GLY A 34 2.10 7.36 -14.75
C GLY A 34 3.50 7.79 -14.34
N LEU A 35 3.80 9.06 -14.52
CA LEU A 35 4.99 9.69 -13.98
C LEU A 35 4.56 10.71 -12.94
N SER A 36 4.97 10.51 -11.70
CA SER A 36 4.80 11.51 -10.63
C SER A 36 6.11 12.22 -10.33
N ARG A 37 5.99 13.52 -10.11
CA ARG A 37 7.05 14.37 -9.61
C ARG A 37 6.61 14.86 -8.23
N ASN A 38 7.33 14.44 -7.21
CA ASN A 38 7.12 14.85 -5.83
C ASN A 38 8.22 15.82 -5.42
N TRP A 39 7.83 16.99 -4.94
CA TRP A 39 8.74 17.98 -4.39
C TRP A 39 8.42 18.23 -2.92
N TYR A 40 9.45 18.22 -2.08
CA TYR A 40 9.36 18.47 -0.63
C TYR A 40 10.36 19.55 -0.27
N GLY A 41 9.92 20.55 0.44
CA GLY A 41 10.78 21.61 0.98
C GLY A 41 10.49 21.82 2.46
N GLN A 42 11.54 21.89 3.27
CA GLN A 42 11.47 22.18 4.69
C GLN A 42 12.22 23.49 4.98
N GLY A 43 11.50 24.54 5.39
CA GLY A 43 12.10 25.82 5.72
C GLY A 43 12.86 26.46 4.55
N ASN A 44 14.12 26.82 4.79
CA ASN A 44 15.03 27.42 3.81
C ASN A 44 15.96 26.40 3.12
N ASP A 45 15.82 25.11 3.41
CA ASP A 45 16.66 24.09 2.84
C ASP A 45 16.27 23.74 1.40
N LYS A 46 17.26 23.28 0.62
CA LYS A 46 17.05 22.81 -0.75
C LYS A 46 16.02 21.67 -0.72
N GLY A 47 14.87 21.88 -1.34
CA GLY A 47 13.83 20.86 -1.44
C GLY A 47 14.36 19.57 -2.09
N TYR A 48 13.81 18.46 -1.65
CA TYR A 48 14.06 17.14 -2.25
C TYR A 48 13.07 16.93 -3.40
N GLU A 49 13.56 16.54 -4.55
CA GLU A 49 12.76 16.25 -5.74
C GLU A 49 12.92 14.79 -6.12
N ARG A 50 11.80 14.11 -6.37
CA ARG A 50 11.80 12.71 -6.78
C ARG A 50 10.83 12.50 -7.93
N TYR A 51 11.31 11.81 -8.95
CA TYR A 51 10.48 11.27 -10.03
C TYR A 51 10.23 9.79 -9.80
N THR A 52 8.98 9.35 -9.97
CA THR A 52 8.61 7.94 -9.80
C THR A 52 7.72 7.49 -10.94
N LEU A 53 8.11 6.39 -11.56
CA LEU A 53 7.29 5.68 -12.52
C LEU A 53 6.25 4.84 -11.77
N ARG A 54 4.98 5.02 -12.12
CA ARG A 54 3.83 4.30 -11.53
C ARG A 54 3.15 3.45 -12.60
N PRO A 55 3.66 2.23 -12.84
CA PRO A 55 3.03 1.32 -13.79
C PRO A 55 1.70 0.80 -13.23
N THR A 56 0.76 0.55 -14.11
CA THR A 56 -0.47 -0.19 -13.80
C THR A 56 -0.77 -1.16 -14.91
N PHE A 57 -1.26 -2.34 -14.57
CA PHE A 57 -1.81 -3.25 -15.54
C PHE A 57 -2.96 -4.06 -14.93
N THR A 58 -3.87 -4.49 -15.77
CA THR A 58 -4.93 -5.43 -15.43
C THR A 58 -5.10 -6.41 -16.58
N LEU A 59 -5.01 -7.69 -16.31
CA LEU A 59 -5.24 -8.77 -17.23
C LEU A 59 -6.35 -9.64 -16.67
N GLN A 60 -7.40 -9.86 -17.45
CA GLN A 60 -8.52 -10.74 -17.04
C GLN A 60 -8.83 -11.72 -18.13
N TYR A 61 -8.90 -12.98 -17.77
CA TYR A 61 -9.36 -14.05 -18.62
C TYR A 61 -10.66 -14.64 -18.10
N ASN A 62 -11.72 -14.56 -18.90
CA ASN A 62 -13.02 -15.13 -18.59
C ASN A 62 -13.04 -16.58 -19.09
N ILE A 63 -12.82 -17.54 -18.17
CA ILE A 63 -12.80 -18.96 -18.46
C ILE A 63 -14.19 -19.40 -18.97
N SER A 64 -15.23 -18.95 -18.27
CA SER A 64 -16.64 -19.13 -18.61
C SER A 64 -17.46 -17.91 -18.16
N GLU A 65 -18.78 -17.94 -18.33
CA GLU A 65 -19.68 -16.91 -17.79
C GLU A 65 -19.63 -16.81 -16.26
N ASN A 66 -19.23 -17.90 -15.61
CA ASN A 66 -19.24 -18.05 -14.16
C ASN A 66 -17.83 -18.10 -13.54
N GLN A 67 -16.78 -17.93 -14.34
CA GLN A 67 -15.39 -18.06 -13.85
C GLN A 67 -14.49 -17.07 -14.56
N TYR A 68 -13.67 -16.38 -13.78
CA TYR A 68 -12.60 -15.57 -14.32
C TYR A 68 -11.35 -15.64 -13.43
N ILE A 69 -10.23 -15.37 -14.04
CA ILE A 69 -8.96 -15.09 -13.37
C ILE A 69 -8.52 -13.69 -13.74
N ARG A 70 -8.09 -12.92 -12.77
CA ARG A 70 -7.62 -11.54 -12.95
C ARG A 70 -6.28 -11.35 -12.28
N LEU A 71 -5.33 -10.81 -13.03
CA LEU A 71 -4.04 -10.35 -12.54
C LEU A 71 -4.00 -8.83 -12.64
N LYS A 72 -3.65 -8.16 -11.55
CA LYS A 72 -3.52 -6.71 -11.49
C LYS A 72 -2.16 -6.34 -10.89
N GLY A 73 -1.48 -5.37 -11.49
CA GLY A 73 -0.28 -4.78 -10.95
C GLY A 73 -0.41 -3.27 -10.86
N ASP A 74 0.10 -2.69 -9.81
CA ASP A 74 0.13 -1.25 -9.60
C ASP A 74 1.35 -0.83 -8.77
N GLY A 75 1.72 0.46 -8.88
CA GLY A 75 2.77 1.07 -8.08
C GLY A 75 2.33 2.44 -7.60
N TRP A 76 2.63 2.77 -6.35
CA TRP A 76 2.32 4.08 -5.76
C TRP A 76 3.42 4.57 -4.85
N ASN A 77 3.47 5.89 -4.67
CA ASN A 77 4.42 6.54 -3.78
C ASN A 77 3.83 6.67 -2.39
N ASN A 78 4.68 6.46 -1.41
CA ASN A 78 4.43 6.71 0.00
C ASN A 78 5.37 7.81 0.49
N THR A 79 4.83 8.73 1.26
CA THR A 79 5.59 9.83 1.86
C THR A 79 5.48 9.72 3.37
N PRO A 80 6.60 9.78 4.11
CA PRO A 80 6.55 9.84 5.55
C PRO A 80 5.70 11.03 6.03
N SER A 81 4.92 10.81 7.06
CA SER A 81 4.12 11.85 7.71
C SER A 81 5.00 12.84 8.49
N LEU A 82 4.46 14.01 8.80
CA LEU A 82 5.16 15.01 9.63
C LEU A 82 5.55 14.45 11.00
N THR A 83 4.73 13.60 11.57
CA THR A 83 4.98 12.95 12.87
C THR A 83 6.14 11.96 12.79
N GLU A 84 6.27 11.24 11.67
CA GLU A 84 7.39 10.32 11.43
C GLU A 84 8.70 11.06 11.14
N LEU A 85 8.63 12.26 10.59
CA LEU A 85 9.79 13.10 10.29
C LEU A 85 10.22 14.01 11.45
N SER A 86 9.39 14.18 12.49
CA SER A 86 9.67 15.10 13.60
C SER A 86 10.81 14.57 14.48
N ASP A 87 11.84 15.35 14.69
CA ASP A 87 12.92 15.07 15.62
C ASP A 87 12.58 15.38 17.10
N VAL A 88 11.37 15.90 17.34
CA VAL A 88 10.88 16.24 18.68
C VAL A 88 10.21 15.02 19.31
N ASP A 89 10.67 14.66 20.52
CA ASP A 89 10.06 13.59 21.32
C ASP A 89 8.61 13.94 21.67
N GLN A 90 7.69 13.13 21.20
CA GLN A 90 6.27 13.23 21.50
C GLN A 90 5.91 12.22 22.58
N ARG A 91 5.48 12.73 23.74
CA ARG A 91 5.05 11.86 24.83
C ARG A 91 3.68 11.27 24.52
N ILE A 92 3.61 9.94 24.43
CA ILE A 92 2.36 9.20 24.23
C ILE A 92 1.69 8.95 25.58
N ASP A 93 2.48 8.49 26.56
CA ASP A 93 2.05 8.29 27.94
C ASP A 93 3.23 8.45 28.92
N SER A 94 3.07 8.01 30.17
CA SER A 94 4.10 8.15 31.21
C SER A 94 5.36 7.31 30.94
N LEU A 95 5.26 6.25 30.14
CA LEU A 95 6.33 5.29 29.87
C LEU A 95 6.73 5.20 28.41
N GLN A 96 6.00 5.88 27.51
CA GLN A 96 6.21 5.78 26.07
C GLN A 96 6.36 7.13 25.39
N ILE A 97 7.40 7.25 24.56
CA ILE A 97 7.63 8.38 23.68
C ILE A 97 7.70 7.91 22.22
N GLN A 98 7.27 8.78 21.30
CA GLN A 98 7.51 8.63 19.88
C GLN A 98 8.53 9.67 19.45
N ARG A 99 9.59 9.21 18.82
CA ARG A 99 10.64 10.02 18.21
C ARG A 99 10.62 9.76 16.71
N GLY A 100 10.30 10.73 15.90
CA GLY A 100 10.39 10.61 14.46
C GLY A 100 11.84 10.60 13.98
N ASN A 101 12.02 10.39 12.70
CA ASN A 101 13.34 10.36 12.07
C ASN A 101 13.34 11.30 10.86
N PRO A 102 14.03 12.47 10.94
CA PRO A 102 14.06 13.44 9.84
C PRO A 102 14.81 12.94 8.59
N ASN A 103 15.55 11.83 8.69
CA ASN A 103 16.28 11.23 7.58
C ASN A 103 15.44 10.24 6.76
N LEU A 104 14.17 10.03 7.10
CA LEU A 104 13.28 9.16 6.33
C LEU A 104 13.12 9.67 4.90
N LYS A 105 13.14 8.71 3.99
CA LYS A 105 12.96 8.96 2.56
C LYS A 105 11.57 8.49 2.11
N PRO A 106 10.93 9.19 1.17
CA PRO A 106 9.77 8.66 0.47
C PRO A 106 10.13 7.36 -0.24
N TYR A 107 9.19 6.44 -0.33
CA TYR A 107 9.41 5.15 -0.98
C TYR A 107 8.24 4.79 -1.92
N THR A 108 8.47 3.82 -2.79
CA THR A 108 7.46 3.31 -3.71
C THR A 108 7.09 1.90 -3.31
N THR A 109 5.81 1.59 -3.34
CA THR A 109 5.31 0.21 -3.20
C THR A 109 4.81 -0.28 -4.54
N TYR A 110 5.22 -1.46 -4.94
CA TYR A 110 4.74 -2.20 -6.10
C TYR A 110 3.94 -3.40 -5.62
N ARG A 111 2.77 -3.62 -6.22
CA ARG A 111 1.90 -4.72 -5.85
C ARG A 111 1.47 -5.50 -7.07
N ILE A 112 1.41 -6.82 -6.92
CA ILE A 112 0.77 -7.74 -7.84
C ILE A 112 -0.35 -8.47 -7.08
N ALA A 113 -1.56 -8.44 -7.62
CA ALA A 113 -2.74 -9.10 -7.07
C ALA A 113 -3.30 -10.10 -8.07
N LEU A 114 -3.53 -11.32 -7.62
CA LEU A 114 -4.20 -12.38 -8.34
C LEU A 114 -5.56 -12.66 -7.71
N ASN A 115 -6.61 -12.70 -8.54
CA ASN A 115 -7.95 -13.06 -8.11
C ASN A 115 -8.51 -14.12 -9.05
N TYR A 116 -9.02 -15.20 -8.48
CA TYR A 116 -9.83 -16.19 -9.17
C TYR A 116 -11.21 -16.23 -8.55
N GLU A 117 -12.24 -16.13 -9.36
CA GLU A 117 -13.63 -16.23 -8.93
C GLU A 117 -14.36 -17.30 -9.71
N PHE A 118 -15.05 -18.16 -8.96
CA PHE A 118 -16.01 -19.13 -9.46
C PHE A 118 -17.37 -18.85 -8.84
N LYS A 119 -18.40 -18.72 -9.66
CA LYS A 119 -19.77 -18.47 -9.21
C LYS A 119 -20.73 -19.45 -9.83
N LYS A 120 -21.53 -20.09 -9.01
CA LYS A 120 -22.66 -20.92 -9.43
C LYS A 120 -23.89 -20.46 -8.63
N SER A 121 -25.10 -20.71 -9.10
CA SER A 121 -26.34 -20.13 -8.58
C SER A 121 -26.41 -19.94 -7.04
N TRP A 122 -25.99 -20.92 -6.29
CA TRP A 122 -26.02 -20.94 -4.83
C TRP A 122 -24.63 -20.92 -4.17
N PHE A 123 -23.54 -20.90 -4.94
CA PHE A 123 -22.18 -21.00 -4.43
C PHE A 123 -21.25 -20.02 -5.12
N THR A 124 -20.38 -19.35 -4.35
CA THR A 124 -19.30 -18.50 -4.86
C THR A 124 -18.01 -18.85 -4.12
N GLY A 125 -16.95 -19.09 -4.87
CA GLY A 125 -15.60 -19.25 -4.38
C GLY A 125 -14.71 -18.13 -4.91
N ILE A 126 -13.96 -17.48 -4.03
CA ILE A 126 -13.01 -16.42 -4.37
C ILE A 126 -11.68 -16.80 -3.75
N LEU A 127 -10.65 -16.92 -4.59
CA LEU A 127 -9.26 -17.05 -4.16
C LEU A 127 -8.53 -15.78 -4.57
N SER A 128 -7.92 -15.11 -3.60
CA SER A 128 -7.09 -13.93 -3.82
C SER A 128 -5.71 -14.09 -3.24
N GLY A 129 -4.71 -13.54 -3.93
CA GLY A 129 -3.34 -13.47 -3.46
C GLY A 129 -2.75 -12.11 -3.81
N ASN A 130 -1.95 -11.56 -2.91
CA ASN A 130 -1.25 -10.30 -3.12
C ASN A 130 0.22 -10.47 -2.76
N TYR A 131 1.07 -9.89 -3.57
CA TYR A 131 2.48 -9.70 -3.29
C TYR A 131 2.79 -8.22 -3.39
N ALA A 132 3.38 -7.65 -2.34
CA ALA A 132 3.83 -6.26 -2.32
C ALA A 132 5.33 -6.20 -2.05
N TYR A 133 6.01 -5.30 -2.75
CA TYR A 133 7.43 -5.05 -2.62
C TYR A 133 7.68 -3.55 -2.47
N SER A 134 8.48 -3.18 -1.49
CA SER A 134 8.90 -1.81 -1.23
C SER A 134 10.40 -1.77 -0.95
N PRO A 135 11.21 -1.17 -1.83
CA PRO A 135 12.68 -1.16 -1.65
C PRO A 135 13.15 -0.45 -0.38
N ASP A 136 12.40 0.54 0.13
CA ASP A 136 12.77 1.36 1.29
C ASP A 136 11.54 1.67 2.17
N ALA A 137 10.72 0.67 2.51
CA ALA A 137 9.51 0.88 3.31
C ALA A 137 9.81 1.55 4.66
N VAL A 138 8.97 2.48 5.08
CA VAL A 138 9.07 3.04 6.43
C VAL A 138 8.47 2.05 7.42
N MET A 139 9.29 1.63 8.38
CA MET A 139 8.94 0.67 9.42
C MET A 139 9.13 1.27 10.78
N GLU A 140 8.37 0.77 11.77
CA GLU A 140 8.52 1.12 13.17
C GLU A 140 9.62 0.29 13.82
N GLU A 141 10.41 0.93 14.68
CA GLU A 141 11.32 0.29 15.62
C GLU A 141 10.95 0.69 17.03
N LYS A 142 11.03 -0.25 17.97
CA LYS A 142 10.77 -0.01 19.39
C LYS A 142 11.93 -0.51 20.22
N PHE A 143 12.43 0.34 21.08
CA PHE A 143 13.50 0.01 22.03
C PHE A 143 13.28 0.70 23.39
N VAL A 144 14.09 0.35 24.38
CA VAL A 144 14.03 0.97 25.71
C VAL A 144 15.23 1.89 25.88
N GLU A 145 14.98 3.15 26.21
CA GLU A 145 15.98 4.16 26.53
C GLU A 145 15.56 4.91 27.79
N ASN A 146 16.45 5.01 28.79
CA ASN A 146 16.19 5.71 30.06
C ASN A 146 14.87 5.31 30.76
N ASN A 147 14.58 4.02 30.79
CA ASN A 147 13.31 3.43 31.29
C ASN A 147 12.04 3.86 30.58
N LEU A 148 12.16 4.39 29.37
CA LEU A 148 11.03 4.71 28.48
C LEU A 148 11.03 3.78 27.27
N PHE A 149 9.86 3.39 26.83
CA PHE A 149 9.68 2.77 25.53
C PHE A 149 9.73 3.84 24.45
N VAL A 150 10.74 3.75 23.59
CA VAL A 150 10.92 4.66 22.46
C VAL A 150 10.43 3.98 21.19
N LYS A 151 9.47 4.60 20.50
CA LYS A 151 9.04 4.24 19.18
C LYS A 151 9.70 5.17 18.18
N THR A 152 10.42 4.63 17.19
CA THR A 152 11.02 5.40 16.10
C THR A 152 10.74 4.76 14.75
N PHE A 153 11.25 5.35 13.67
CA PHE A 153 11.01 4.93 12.29
C PHE A 153 12.30 4.87 11.49
N TYR A 154 12.37 3.95 10.55
CA TYR A 154 13.50 3.81 9.64
C TYR A 154 13.04 3.30 8.27
N ASN A 155 13.87 3.47 7.25
CA ASN A 155 13.62 2.87 5.95
C ASN A 155 14.18 1.44 5.94
N GLN A 156 13.30 0.45 5.85
CA GLN A 156 13.63 -0.97 5.73
C GLN A 156 13.93 -1.30 4.27
N PRO A 157 15.16 -1.74 3.93
CA PRO A 157 15.45 -2.20 2.57
C PRO A 157 14.69 -3.48 2.24
N ASP A 158 14.30 -3.61 0.99
CA ASP A 158 13.74 -4.84 0.39
C ASP A 158 12.56 -5.45 1.18
N TYR A 159 11.67 -4.60 1.69
CA TYR A 159 10.47 -5.06 2.38
C TYR A 159 9.52 -5.76 1.42
N GLN A 160 9.09 -6.95 1.80
CA GLN A 160 8.17 -7.78 1.04
C GLN A 160 7.01 -8.22 1.92
N GLN A 161 5.84 -8.31 1.32
CA GLN A 161 4.64 -8.83 1.98
C GLN A 161 3.90 -9.76 1.03
N ILE A 162 3.49 -10.92 1.52
CA ILE A 162 2.66 -11.88 0.80
C ILE A 162 1.42 -12.13 1.64
N ASN A 163 0.24 -12.01 1.02
CA ASN A 163 -1.00 -12.45 1.63
C ASN A 163 -1.86 -13.21 0.64
N GLY A 164 -2.62 -14.15 1.19
CA GLY A 164 -3.56 -14.96 0.43
C GLY A 164 -4.86 -15.14 1.22
N GLU A 165 -5.98 -15.15 0.52
CA GLU A 165 -7.31 -15.33 1.12
C GLU A 165 -8.17 -16.24 0.27
N LEU A 166 -8.84 -17.17 0.91
CA LEU A 166 -9.91 -17.98 0.33
C LEU A 166 -11.24 -17.61 0.99
N THR A 167 -12.20 -17.17 0.20
CA THR A 167 -13.57 -16.93 0.65
C THR A 167 -14.53 -17.86 -0.08
N LEU A 168 -15.32 -18.62 0.67
CA LEU A 168 -16.38 -19.48 0.16
C LEU A 168 -17.72 -18.97 0.71
N ARG A 169 -18.68 -18.79 -0.18
CA ARG A 169 -20.05 -18.38 0.16
C ARG A 169 -21.05 -19.38 -0.42
N ALA A 170 -22.00 -19.78 0.38
CA ALA A 170 -23.09 -20.63 -0.07
C ALA A 170 -24.43 -20.07 0.41
N THR A 171 -25.39 -20.00 -0.52
CA THR A 171 -26.76 -19.54 -0.26
C THR A 171 -27.77 -20.59 -0.75
N PRO A 172 -27.75 -21.79 -0.14
CA PRO A 172 -28.69 -22.85 -0.52
C PRO A 172 -30.14 -22.48 -0.14
N PHE A 173 -31.07 -23.27 -0.60
CA PHE A 173 -32.51 -23.14 -0.30
C PHE A 173 -33.10 -21.77 -0.68
N ASP A 174 -32.84 -21.31 -1.91
CA ASP A 174 -33.32 -20.03 -2.45
C ASP A 174 -32.97 -18.82 -1.57
N GLY A 175 -31.77 -18.86 -0.97
CA GLY A 175 -31.26 -17.78 -0.16
C GLY A 175 -31.75 -17.74 1.30
N LYS A 176 -32.49 -18.74 1.74
CA LYS A 176 -32.96 -18.84 3.15
C LYS A 176 -31.85 -19.11 4.16
N LEU A 177 -30.69 -19.60 3.67
CA LEU A 177 -29.50 -19.82 4.50
C LEU A 177 -28.31 -19.14 3.81
N ASN A 178 -27.51 -18.40 4.58
CA ASN A 178 -26.28 -17.79 4.10
C ASN A 178 -25.12 -18.33 4.94
N LEU A 179 -24.20 -19.01 4.30
CA LEU A 179 -22.97 -19.54 4.90
C LEU A 179 -21.77 -18.83 4.27
N GLN A 180 -20.86 -18.36 5.11
CA GLN A 180 -19.59 -17.79 4.64
C GLN A 180 -18.43 -18.36 5.44
N PHE A 181 -17.40 -18.77 4.74
CA PHE A 181 -16.13 -19.18 5.28
C PHE A 181 -15.04 -18.31 4.67
N THR A 182 -14.16 -17.72 5.49
CA THR A 182 -13.01 -16.95 5.03
C THR A 182 -11.79 -17.41 5.83
N ASN A 183 -10.71 -17.69 5.12
CA ASN A 183 -9.41 -18.03 5.70
C ASN A 183 -8.32 -17.28 4.94
N GLY A 184 -7.36 -16.71 5.67
CA GLY A 184 -6.25 -15.94 5.09
C GLY A 184 -4.90 -16.28 5.73
N ILE A 185 -3.84 -16.00 5.00
CA ILE A 185 -2.44 -16.12 5.42
C ILE A 185 -1.75 -14.81 5.09
N ASP A 186 -1.02 -14.27 6.06
CA ASP A 186 -0.16 -13.10 5.94
C ASP A 186 1.28 -13.44 6.32
N HIS A 187 2.24 -12.98 5.51
CA HIS A 187 3.67 -13.11 5.77
C HIS A 187 4.44 -11.86 5.34
#